data_9717f69333790cc6837c86e5bd1017cb
#
_entry.id   9717f69333790cc6837c86e5bd1017cb
#
_cell.length_a   1.000
_cell.length_b   1.000
_cell.length_c   1.000
_cell.angle_alpha   90.00
_cell.angle_beta   90.00
_cell.angle_gamma   90.00
#
_symmetry.space_group_name_H-M   'P 1'
#
loop_
_entity.id
_entity.type
_entity.pdbx_description
1 polymer ?
#
loop_
_entity_poly.entity_id
_entity_poly.type
_entity_poly.pdbx_seq_one_letter_code
_entity_poly.pdbx_strand_id
1 'polypeptide(L)'
;VAFSINRIIDPKLKSPQLSQFDQIKKAEVTAPNIVRISTVSAYPALMAQLVKLSIVPKAYVEKVGDDAFNLKPMGSGPYKLAEWKKGVETNLVAYGNYWRGKPPFEKVVFRAVPDVSTRIADLKTGKADLIREVPPDQASRLKEGADTQLLSVPTERVGYLYLNAEAGPTKDIRVRQAIAYAIDRSSLVAALLEGYG
;
A
#
# COMPACT_ATOMS: atom_id res chain seq x y z
N VAL A 1 7.86 -18.57 5.45
CA VAL A 1 8.12 -17.76 4.23
C VAL A 1 7.67 -18.52 3.00
N ALA A 2 8.26 -19.69 2.66
CA ALA A 2 7.90 -20.44 1.46
C ALA A 2 6.39 -20.74 1.35
N PHE A 3 5.74 -21.12 2.45
CA PHE A 3 4.28 -21.29 2.51
C PHE A 3 3.52 -20.04 2.07
N SER A 4 3.90 -18.88 2.60
CA SER A 4 3.21 -17.61 2.30
C SER A 4 3.34 -17.22 0.83
N ILE A 5 4.53 -17.44 0.25
CA ILE A 5 4.78 -17.19 -1.18
C ILE A 5 3.95 -18.14 -2.04
N ASN A 6 4.05 -19.46 -1.77
CA ASN A 6 3.33 -20.46 -2.57
C ASN A 6 1.81 -20.31 -2.44
N ARG A 7 1.31 -19.88 -1.26
CA ARG A 7 -0.10 -19.61 -1.04
C ARG A 7 -0.61 -18.45 -1.90
N ILE A 8 0.12 -17.32 -1.96
CA ILE A 8 -0.38 -16.13 -2.67
C ILE A 8 -0.38 -16.32 -4.19
N ILE A 9 0.53 -17.16 -4.71
CA ILE A 9 0.58 -17.50 -6.14
C ILE A 9 -0.32 -18.68 -6.53
N ASP A 10 -1.01 -19.33 -5.57
CA ASP A 10 -1.96 -20.39 -5.87
C ASP A 10 -3.25 -19.80 -6.45
N PRO A 11 -3.61 -20.13 -7.71
CA PRO A 11 -4.85 -19.64 -8.33
C PRO A 11 -6.12 -20.04 -7.55
N LYS A 12 -6.07 -21.14 -6.80
CA LYS A 12 -7.21 -21.62 -6.00
C LYS A 12 -7.56 -20.67 -4.85
N LEU A 13 -6.58 -19.94 -4.34
CA LEU A 13 -6.80 -18.91 -3.31
C LEU A 13 -7.62 -17.72 -3.84
N LYS A 14 -7.61 -17.49 -5.16
CA LYS A 14 -8.23 -16.30 -5.81
C LYS A 14 -7.78 -14.98 -5.17
N SER A 15 -6.51 -14.90 -4.79
CA SER A 15 -5.94 -13.69 -4.19
C SER A 15 -6.05 -12.51 -5.17
N PRO A 16 -6.56 -11.34 -4.74
CA PRO A 16 -6.55 -10.14 -5.58
C PRO A 16 -5.13 -9.64 -5.88
N GLN A 17 -4.13 -10.11 -5.15
CA GLN A 17 -2.73 -9.78 -5.35
C GLN A 17 -1.98 -10.76 -6.27
N LEU A 18 -2.63 -11.81 -6.77
CA LEU A 18 -1.99 -12.83 -7.61
C LEU A 18 -1.20 -12.22 -8.77
N SER A 19 -1.78 -11.25 -9.46
CA SER A 19 -1.13 -10.57 -10.61
C SER A 19 0.15 -9.81 -10.25
N GLN A 20 0.34 -9.45 -8.98
CA GLN A 20 1.57 -8.79 -8.52
C GLN A 20 2.72 -9.78 -8.30
N PHE A 21 2.42 -11.06 -8.17
CA PHE A 21 3.37 -12.14 -7.89
C PHE A 21 3.42 -13.21 -8.99
N ASP A 22 2.80 -12.97 -10.14
CA ASP A 22 2.70 -13.90 -11.27
C ASP A 22 4.05 -14.31 -11.88
N GLN A 23 5.09 -13.48 -11.67
CA GLN A 23 6.47 -13.79 -12.07
C GLN A 23 7.16 -14.78 -11.13
N ILE A 24 6.58 -15.08 -9.97
CA ILE A 24 7.12 -16.11 -9.06
C ILE A 24 6.52 -17.48 -9.44
N LYS A 25 7.41 -18.42 -9.77
CA LYS A 25 7.02 -19.80 -10.11
C LYS A 25 6.78 -20.64 -8.87
N LYS A 26 7.68 -20.57 -7.88
CA LYS A 26 7.61 -21.30 -6.61
C LYS A 26 8.60 -20.78 -5.58
N ALA A 27 8.37 -21.14 -4.32
CA ALA A 27 9.33 -20.97 -3.24
C ALA A 27 9.56 -22.31 -2.52
N GLU A 28 10.82 -22.66 -2.25
CA GLU A 28 11.24 -23.92 -1.63
C GLU A 28 12.17 -23.65 -0.45
N VAL A 29 12.04 -24.44 0.61
CA VAL A 29 13.02 -24.46 1.69
C VAL A 29 14.15 -25.39 1.28
N THR A 30 15.36 -24.87 1.14
CA THR A 30 16.55 -25.64 0.70
C THR A 30 17.48 -25.98 1.85
N ALA A 31 17.42 -25.22 2.95
CA ALA A 31 18.12 -25.49 4.20
C ALA A 31 17.40 -24.78 5.35
N PRO A 32 17.72 -25.06 6.63
CA PRO A 32 17.23 -24.28 7.74
C PRO A 32 17.50 -22.77 7.49
N ASN A 33 16.45 -21.95 7.53
CA ASN A 33 16.50 -20.51 7.30
C ASN A 33 16.87 -20.06 5.86
N ILE A 34 16.90 -20.97 4.87
CA ILE A 34 17.13 -20.61 3.47
C ILE A 34 15.90 -20.97 2.64
N VAL A 35 15.36 -19.95 1.97
CA VAL A 35 14.26 -20.08 1.01
C VAL A 35 14.76 -19.69 -0.38
N ARG A 36 14.61 -20.61 -1.33
CA ARG A 36 14.85 -20.37 -2.75
C ARG A 36 13.55 -19.98 -3.42
N ILE A 37 13.55 -18.82 -4.10
CA ILE A 37 12.44 -18.37 -4.91
C ILE A 37 12.85 -18.51 -6.37
N SER A 38 12.05 -19.25 -7.14
CA SER A 38 12.24 -19.41 -8.58
C SER A 38 11.24 -18.53 -9.32
N THR A 39 11.71 -17.81 -10.32
CA THR A 39 10.88 -16.94 -11.17
C THR A 39 10.68 -17.55 -12.56
N VAL A 40 9.66 -17.12 -13.27
CA VAL A 40 9.34 -17.59 -14.63
C VAL A 40 10.45 -17.19 -15.63
N SER A 41 10.98 -15.98 -15.46
CA SER A 41 12.09 -15.42 -16.23
C SER A 41 12.97 -14.54 -15.32
N ALA A 42 14.04 -13.95 -15.84
CA ALA A 42 14.81 -12.94 -15.10
C ALA A 42 13.90 -11.81 -14.65
N TYR A 43 13.82 -11.58 -13.33
CA TYR A 43 12.88 -10.63 -12.74
C TYR A 43 13.59 -9.67 -11.76
N PRO A 44 14.15 -8.57 -12.26
CA PRO A 44 14.91 -7.60 -11.44
C PRO A 44 14.06 -6.95 -10.33
N ALA A 45 12.74 -6.81 -10.54
CA ALA A 45 11.82 -6.20 -9.57
C ALA A 45 11.43 -7.11 -8.41
N LEU A 46 11.92 -8.37 -8.34
CA LEU A 46 11.51 -9.35 -7.32
C LEU A 46 11.61 -8.79 -5.89
N MET A 47 12.72 -8.18 -5.53
CA MET A 47 12.93 -7.68 -4.17
C MET A 47 11.94 -6.55 -3.82
N ALA A 48 11.65 -5.66 -4.75
CA ALA A 48 10.64 -4.60 -4.56
C ALA A 48 9.23 -5.17 -4.43
N GLN A 49 8.90 -6.26 -5.13
CA GLN A 49 7.61 -6.93 -4.99
C GLN A 49 7.48 -7.68 -3.67
N LEU A 50 8.54 -8.30 -3.18
CA LEU A 50 8.51 -9.04 -1.90
C LEU A 50 8.18 -8.14 -0.70
N VAL A 51 8.43 -6.84 -0.76
CA VAL A 51 8.01 -5.86 0.27
C VAL A 51 6.49 -5.83 0.47
N LYS A 52 5.73 -6.15 -0.58
CA LYS A 52 4.26 -6.19 -0.55
C LYS A 52 3.70 -7.52 -0.01
N LEU A 53 4.56 -8.52 0.19
CA LEU A 53 4.16 -9.85 0.64
C LEU A 53 4.09 -9.92 2.16
N SER A 54 2.92 -10.19 2.70
CA SER A 54 2.76 -10.49 4.12
C SER A 54 3.08 -11.96 4.42
N ILE A 55 3.93 -12.20 5.41
CA ILE A 55 4.25 -13.56 5.89
C ILE A 55 3.18 -13.98 6.89
N VAL A 56 2.57 -15.14 6.65
CA VAL A 56 1.49 -15.69 7.47
C VAL A 56 1.92 -17.03 8.10
N PRO A 57 1.44 -17.38 9.32
CA PRO A 57 1.81 -18.60 10.01
C PRO A 57 1.05 -19.82 9.43
N LYS A 58 1.77 -20.72 8.77
CA LYS A 58 1.22 -21.90 8.11
C LYS A 58 0.24 -22.67 9.00
N ALA A 59 0.69 -23.07 10.17
CA ALA A 59 -0.11 -23.91 11.07
C ALA A 59 -1.43 -23.25 11.50
N TYR A 60 -1.44 -21.93 11.66
CA TYR A 60 -2.65 -21.20 12.00
C TYR A 60 -3.61 -21.10 10.81
N VAL A 61 -3.09 -20.77 9.63
CA VAL A 61 -3.91 -20.69 8.40
C VAL A 61 -4.56 -22.03 8.08
N GLU A 62 -3.78 -23.13 8.14
CA GLU A 62 -4.29 -24.48 7.88
C GLU A 62 -5.32 -24.95 8.92
N LYS A 63 -5.18 -24.50 10.18
CA LYS A 63 -6.11 -24.81 11.26
C LYS A 63 -7.46 -24.10 11.11
N VAL A 64 -7.45 -22.79 10.76
CA VAL A 64 -8.67 -21.98 10.79
C VAL A 64 -9.33 -21.83 9.42
N GLY A 65 -8.58 -22.04 8.34
CA GLY A 65 -9.02 -21.78 6.97
C GLY A 65 -8.92 -20.30 6.58
N ASP A 66 -9.05 -20.02 5.28
CA ASP A 66 -8.84 -18.70 4.71
C ASP A 66 -9.86 -17.67 5.17
N ASP A 67 -11.13 -18.03 5.24
CA ASP A 67 -12.20 -17.09 5.65
C ASP A 67 -12.04 -16.64 7.10
N ALA A 68 -11.79 -17.57 8.02
CA ALA A 68 -11.56 -17.24 9.41
C ALA A 68 -10.23 -16.49 9.61
N PHE A 69 -9.19 -16.84 8.83
CA PHE A 69 -7.93 -16.10 8.84
C PHE A 69 -8.11 -14.65 8.38
N ASN A 70 -8.93 -14.39 7.36
CA ASN A 70 -9.19 -13.03 6.87
C ASN A 70 -9.91 -12.16 7.92
N LEU A 71 -10.71 -12.76 8.79
CA LEU A 71 -11.40 -12.04 9.88
C LEU A 71 -10.50 -11.84 11.11
N LYS A 72 -9.59 -12.78 11.38
CA LYS A 72 -8.66 -12.75 12.52
C LYS A 72 -7.24 -13.08 12.06
N PRO A 73 -6.60 -12.17 11.32
CA PRO A 73 -5.27 -12.38 10.79
C PRO A 73 -4.22 -12.45 11.91
N MET A 74 -3.20 -13.26 11.67
CA MET A 74 -2.01 -13.35 12.51
C MET A 74 -0.77 -13.12 11.65
N GLY A 75 0.13 -12.29 12.12
CA GLY A 75 1.38 -11.96 11.44
C GLY A 75 2.55 -11.88 12.42
N SER A 76 3.69 -11.40 11.93
CA SER A 76 4.93 -11.19 12.70
C SER A 76 5.19 -9.72 13.04
N GLY A 77 4.20 -8.86 12.87
CA GLY A 77 4.29 -7.42 13.10
C GLY A 77 4.26 -6.99 14.57
N PRO A 78 4.50 -5.71 14.83
CA PRO A 78 4.56 -5.16 16.19
C PRO A 78 3.19 -5.03 16.87
N TYR A 79 2.10 -5.16 16.13
CA TYR A 79 0.74 -5.02 16.64
C TYR A 79 -0.10 -6.24 16.29
N LYS A 80 -1.09 -6.54 17.14
CA LYS A 80 -2.12 -7.56 16.95
C LYS A 80 -3.45 -6.90 16.65
N LEU A 81 -4.26 -7.52 15.79
CA LEU A 81 -5.64 -7.10 15.57
C LEU A 81 -6.46 -7.36 16.83
N ALA A 82 -7.02 -6.31 17.42
CA ALA A 82 -7.97 -6.39 18.53
C ALA A 82 -9.41 -6.43 18.00
N GLU A 83 -9.76 -5.53 17.09
CA GLU A 83 -11.09 -5.44 16.50
C GLU A 83 -11.02 -4.86 15.08
N TRP A 84 -11.87 -5.34 14.20
CA TRP A 84 -12.05 -4.80 12.86
C TRP A 84 -13.54 -4.55 12.58
N LYS A 85 -13.90 -3.27 12.48
CA LYS A 85 -15.21 -2.83 12.02
C LYS A 85 -15.07 -2.41 10.56
N LYS A 86 -15.46 -3.31 9.66
CA LYS A 86 -15.27 -3.13 8.20
C LYS A 86 -15.86 -1.79 7.73
N GLY A 87 -15.03 -0.99 7.04
CA GLY A 87 -15.40 0.33 6.52
C GLY A 87 -15.46 1.44 7.58
N VAL A 88 -15.20 1.15 8.84
CA VAL A 88 -15.25 2.12 9.95
C VAL A 88 -13.87 2.28 10.58
N GLU A 89 -13.40 1.25 11.27
CA GLU A 89 -12.12 1.31 11.97
C GLU A 89 -11.44 -0.05 12.15
N THR A 90 -10.13 -0.01 12.31
CA THR A 90 -9.30 -1.16 12.69
C THR A 90 -8.55 -0.81 13.97
N ASN A 91 -8.80 -1.55 15.03
CA ASN A 91 -8.16 -1.40 16.33
C ASN A 91 -7.01 -2.40 16.47
N LEU A 92 -5.82 -1.92 16.75
CA LEU A 92 -4.63 -2.71 16.98
C LEU A 92 -4.09 -2.48 18.39
N VAL A 93 -3.54 -3.54 19.00
CA VAL A 93 -2.88 -3.49 20.31
C VAL A 93 -1.43 -3.96 20.19
N ALA A 94 -0.56 -3.38 20.98
CA ALA A 94 0.88 -3.70 21.00
C ALA A 94 1.13 -5.18 21.25
N TYR A 95 2.08 -5.75 20.52
CA TYR A 95 2.62 -7.08 20.77
C TYR A 95 3.91 -6.94 21.61
N GLY A 96 3.81 -7.14 22.93
CA GLY A 96 4.92 -6.95 23.86
C GLY A 96 6.15 -7.83 23.57
N ASN A 97 5.94 -9.00 22.94
CA ASN A 97 7.03 -9.92 22.57
C ASN A 97 7.46 -9.74 21.10
N TYR A 98 7.29 -8.54 20.53
CA TYR A 98 7.76 -8.28 19.18
C TYR A 98 9.28 -8.38 19.10
N TRP A 99 9.82 -9.02 18.08
CA TRP A 99 11.23 -9.36 17.95
C TRP A 99 12.20 -8.16 17.84
N ARG A 100 11.68 -6.96 17.55
CA ARG A 100 12.44 -5.70 17.60
C ARG A 100 12.19 -4.88 18.87
N GLY A 101 11.59 -5.48 19.89
CA GLY A 101 11.22 -4.80 21.12
C GLY A 101 9.78 -4.30 21.14
N LYS A 102 9.30 -3.88 22.31
CA LYS A 102 7.94 -3.37 22.50
C LYS A 102 7.72 -2.12 21.63
N PRO A 103 6.62 -2.06 20.83
CA PRO A 103 6.31 -0.86 20.07
C PRO A 103 5.96 0.32 20.98
N PRO A 104 6.18 1.58 20.51
CA PRO A 104 6.04 2.77 21.36
C PRO A 104 4.61 3.07 21.78
N PHE A 105 3.61 2.74 20.94
CA PHE A 105 2.21 2.97 21.24
C PHE A 105 1.54 1.67 21.68
N GLU A 106 0.75 1.72 22.77
CA GLU A 106 0.03 0.54 23.27
C GLU A 106 -1.18 0.18 22.37
N LYS A 107 -1.77 1.19 21.76
CA LYS A 107 -2.93 1.06 20.85
C LYS A 107 -2.74 1.93 19.62
N VAL A 108 -3.13 1.40 18.47
CA VAL A 108 -3.20 2.14 17.20
C VAL A 108 -4.58 1.91 16.60
N VAL A 109 -5.24 3.00 16.19
CA VAL A 109 -6.58 2.95 15.58
C VAL A 109 -6.51 3.56 14.18
N PHE A 110 -6.83 2.77 13.16
CA PHE A 110 -7.02 3.26 11.81
C PHE A 110 -8.50 3.51 11.58
N ARG A 111 -8.91 4.74 11.35
CA ARG A 111 -10.28 5.12 11.02
C ARG A 111 -10.42 5.41 9.53
N ALA A 112 -11.50 4.91 8.93
CA ALA A 112 -11.85 5.23 7.55
C ALA A 112 -12.64 6.55 7.53
N VAL A 113 -11.99 7.65 7.12
CA VAL A 113 -12.61 8.97 6.98
C VAL A 113 -12.42 9.44 5.54
N PRO A 114 -13.37 9.17 4.63
CA PRO A 114 -13.23 9.47 3.20
C PRO A 114 -13.12 10.98 2.91
N ASP A 115 -13.85 11.80 3.63
CA ASP A 115 -13.88 13.25 3.42
C ASP A 115 -12.60 13.92 3.94
N VAL A 116 -11.95 14.70 3.06
CA VAL A 116 -10.69 15.39 3.34
C VAL A 116 -10.84 16.46 4.41
N SER A 117 -11.91 17.25 4.34
CA SER A 117 -12.15 18.36 5.27
C SER A 117 -12.35 17.84 6.69
N THR A 118 -13.07 16.72 6.81
CA THR A 118 -13.27 16.03 8.09
C THR A 118 -11.95 15.50 8.64
N ARG A 119 -11.07 14.89 7.80
CA ARG A 119 -9.74 14.44 8.26
C ARG A 119 -8.91 15.59 8.80
N ILE A 120 -8.89 16.72 8.09
CA ILE A 120 -8.15 17.93 8.51
C ILE A 120 -8.73 18.49 9.81
N ALA A 121 -10.05 18.55 9.94
CA ALA A 121 -10.71 18.99 11.17
C ALA A 121 -10.40 18.06 12.35
N ASP A 122 -10.41 16.74 12.13
CA ASP A 122 -10.05 15.75 13.15
C ASP A 122 -8.60 15.90 13.63
N LEU A 123 -7.66 16.21 12.71
CA LEU A 123 -6.27 16.50 13.09
C LEU A 123 -6.18 17.79 13.94
N LYS A 124 -6.79 18.88 13.48
CA LYS A 124 -6.76 20.18 14.17
C LYS A 124 -7.43 20.16 15.55
N THR A 125 -8.39 19.28 15.75
CA THR A 125 -9.11 19.10 17.04
C THR A 125 -8.52 18.05 17.94
N GLY A 126 -7.41 17.40 17.53
CA GLY A 126 -6.77 16.30 18.29
C GLY A 126 -7.57 15.00 18.31
N LYS A 127 -8.60 14.85 17.47
CA LYS A 127 -9.31 13.57 17.29
C LYS A 127 -8.54 12.57 16.45
N ALA A 128 -7.56 13.04 15.69
CA ALA A 128 -6.61 12.22 14.96
C ALA A 128 -5.21 12.75 15.20
N ASP A 129 -4.26 11.86 15.48
CA ASP A 129 -2.85 12.19 15.67
C ASP A 129 -2.11 12.27 14.34
N LEU A 130 -2.60 11.57 13.33
CA LEU A 130 -2.02 11.51 11.99
C LEU A 130 -3.10 11.35 10.93
N ILE A 131 -3.00 12.13 9.85
CA ILE A 131 -3.83 11.97 8.65
C ILE A 131 -2.93 11.75 7.43
N ARG A 132 -3.48 11.12 6.40
CA ARG A 132 -2.78 10.87 5.12
C ARG A 132 -3.51 11.52 3.96
N GLU A 133 -2.78 11.67 2.85
CA GLU A 133 -3.34 12.15 1.58
C GLU A 133 -3.98 13.53 1.73
N VAL A 134 -3.20 14.46 2.28
CA VAL A 134 -3.57 15.87 2.31
C VAL A 134 -3.40 16.43 0.90
N PRO A 135 -4.42 17.05 0.31
CA PRO A 135 -4.30 17.71 -0.99
C PRO A 135 -3.27 18.84 -0.95
N PRO A 136 -2.55 19.08 -2.04
CA PRO A 136 -1.52 20.14 -2.11
C PRO A 136 -2.04 21.52 -1.69
N ASP A 137 -3.23 21.92 -2.14
CA ASP A 137 -3.88 23.18 -1.82
C ASP A 137 -4.21 23.37 -0.33
N GLN A 138 -4.26 22.28 0.45
CA GLN A 138 -4.45 22.32 1.90
C GLN A 138 -3.14 22.14 2.68
N ALA A 139 -2.09 21.69 2.01
CA ALA A 139 -0.81 21.36 2.65
C ALA A 139 -0.14 22.61 3.24
N SER A 140 -0.11 23.73 2.50
CA SER A 140 0.46 24.99 2.95
C SER A 140 -0.20 25.50 4.23
N ARG A 141 -1.53 25.43 4.32
CA ARG A 141 -2.30 25.85 5.51
C ARG A 141 -2.06 25.00 6.75
N LEU A 142 -1.73 23.73 6.56
CA LEU A 142 -1.36 22.82 7.67
C LEU A 142 0.09 23.05 8.11
N LYS A 143 0.98 23.39 7.19
CA LYS A 143 2.38 23.69 7.47
C LYS A 143 2.56 24.94 8.33
N GLU A 144 1.67 25.92 8.18
CA GLU A 144 1.68 27.19 8.95
C GLU A 144 1.11 27.04 10.37
N GLY A 145 0.44 25.92 10.67
CA GLY A 145 -0.12 25.65 12.00
C GLY A 145 0.97 25.31 13.02
N ALA A 146 0.93 25.96 14.20
CA ALA A 146 1.91 25.75 15.27
C ALA A 146 1.92 24.30 15.84
N ASP A 147 0.77 23.61 15.75
CA ASP A 147 0.56 22.31 16.39
C ASP A 147 0.58 21.12 15.40
N THR A 148 0.90 21.36 14.13
CA THR A 148 0.90 20.32 13.11
C THR A 148 2.22 20.30 12.33
N GLN A 149 2.66 19.10 11.95
CA GLN A 149 3.81 18.89 11.08
C GLN A 149 3.36 18.27 9.77
N LEU A 150 3.77 18.87 8.65
CA LEU A 150 3.58 18.31 7.32
C LEU A 150 4.83 17.52 6.91
N LEU A 151 4.61 16.23 6.58
CA LEU A 151 5.64 15.37 5.99
C LEU A 151 5.30 15.11 4.53
N SER A 152 6.13 15.57 3.61
CA SER A 152 6.05 15.26 2.19
C SER A 152 7.16 14.26 1.84
N VAL A 153 6.76 13.16 1.20
CA VAL A 153 7.68 12.08 0.83
C VAL A 153 7.50 11.77 -0.65
N PRO A 154 8.59 11.74 -1.45
CA PRO A 154 8.53 11.27 -2.83
C PRO A 154 7.91 9.87 -2.91
N THR A 155 7.03 9.65 -3.86
CA THR A 155 6.37 8.37 -4.10
C THR A 155 6.66 7.85 -5.49
N GLU A 156 6.39 6.56 -5.74
CA GLU A 156 6.46 5.95 -7.08
C GLU A 156 5.19 6.23 -7.93
N ARG A 157 4.30 7.12 -7.46
CA ARG A 157 3.08 7.46 -8.21
C ARG A 157 3.43 8.32 -9.41
N VAL A 158 2.95 7.91 -10.56
CA VAL A 158 3.08 8.67 -11.82
C VAL A 158 1.68 8.94 -12.35
N GLY A 159 1.37 10.20 -12.61
CA GLY A 159 0.16 10.59 -13.31
C GLY A 159 0.39 10.48 -14.83
N TYR A 160 -0.53 9.83 -15.55
CA TYR A 160 -0.46 9.74 -17.01
C TYR A 160 -1.83 9.80 -17.65
N LEU A 161 -1.83 10.30 -18.89
CA LEU A 161 -2.99 10.29 -19.77
C LEU A 161 -2.90 9.06 -20.68
N TYR A 162 -3.87 8.17 -20.56
CA TYR A 162 -4.00 7.03 -21.48
C TYR A 162 -4.69 7.46 -22.75
N LEU A 163 -4.05 7.20 -23.88
CA LEU A 163 -4.61 7.44 -25.21
C LEU A 163 -4.89 6.09 -25.89
N ASN A 164 -6.12 5.88 -26.36
CA ASN A 164 -6.46 4.67 -27.10
C ASN A 164 -5.73 4.67 -28.45
N ALA A 165 -4.79 3.75 -28.64
CA ALA A 165 -4.02 3.64 -29.88
C ALA A 165 -4.67 2.71 -30.93
N GLU A 166 -5.75 2.02 -30.58
CA GLU A 166 -6.42 1.03 -31.46
C GLU A 166 -7.62 1.60 -32.18
N ALA A 167 -8.30 2.61 -31.59
CA ALA A 167 -9.54 3.16 -32.14
C ALA A 167 -9.65 4.67 -31.92
N GLY A 168 -10.51 5.31 -32.71
CA GLY A 168 -10.79 6.75 -32.64
C GLY A 168 -9.69 7.66 -33.16
N PRO A 169 -9.76 8.96 -32.93
CA PRO A 169 -8.79 9.94 -33.46
C PRO A 169 -7.36 9.68 -32.97
N THR A 170 -7.21 9.14 -31.76
CA THR A 170 -5.92 8.86 -31.13
C THR A 170 -5.23 7.60 -31.67
N LYS A 171 -5.86 6.87 -32.63
CA LYS A 171 -5.20 5.82 -33.40
C LYS A 171 -4.04 6.39 -34.21
N ASP A 172 -4.19 7.60 -34.77
CA ASP A 172 -3.12 8.29 -35.50
C ASP A 172 -2.06 8.77 -34.50
N ILE A 173 -0.80 8.35 -34.75
CA ILE A 173 0.35 8.73 -33.93
C ILE A 173 0.55 10.25 -33.87
N ARG A 174 0.24 10.96 -34.96
CA ARG A 174 0.39 12.43 -35.04
C ARG A 174 -0.55 13.12 -34.07
N VAL A 175 -1.76 12.60 -33.87
CA VAL A 175 -2.71 13.11 -32.88
C VAL A 175 -2.18 12.89 -31.47
N ARG A 176 -1.65 11.72 -31.18
CA ARG A 176 -1.03 11.45 -29.85
C ARG A 176 0.16 12.35 -29.57
N GLN A 177 1.02 12.57 -30.58
CA GLN A 177 2.15 13.49 -30.46
C GLN A 177 1.69 14.93 -30.26
N ALA A 178 0.69 15.38 -31.00
CA ALA A 178 0.13 16.74 -30.82
C ALA A 178 -0.40 16.94 -29.39
N ILE A 179 -1.13 15.96 -28.83
CA ILE A 179 -1.60 15.99 -27.45
C ILE A 179 -0.40 16.06 -26.48
N ALA A 180 0.63 15.24 -26.71
CA ALA A 180 1.80 15.21 -25.83
C ALA A 180 2.59 16.53 -25.85
N TYR A 181 2.69 17.21 -27.01
CA TYR A 181 3.31 18.52 -27.14
C TYR A 181 2.46 19.66 -26.59
N ALA A 182 1.14 19.52 -26.58
CA ALA A 182 0.23 20.53 -26.05
C ALA A 182 0.21 20.57 -24.51
N ILE A 183 0.72 19.54 -23.83
CA ILE A 183 0.72 19.45 -22.38
C ILE A 183 2.03 20.02 -21.81
N ASP A 184 1.95 21.18 -21.18
CA ASP A 184 3.04 21.70 -20.35
C ASP A 184 3.01 21.02 -18.97
N ARG A 185 3.90 20.02 -18.79
CA ARG A 185 3.99 19.25 -17.55
C ARG A 185 4.44 20.10 -16.38
N SER A 186 5.36 21.04 -16.60
CA SER A 186 5.89 21.91 -15.56
C SER A 186 4.80 22.82 -14.99
N SER A 187 4.02 23.44 -15.88
CA SER A 187 2.88 24.26 -15.47
C SER A 187 1.79 23.44 -14.76
N LEU A 188 1.52 22.19 -15.19
CA LEU A 188 0.59 21.30 -14.51
C LEU A 188 1.05 20.94 -13.09
N VAL A 189 2.32 20.58 -12.93
CA VAL A 189 2.89 20.26 -11.61
C VAL A 189 2.83 21.48 -10.70
N ALA A 190 3.23 22.64 -11.20
CA ALA A 190 3.19 23.87 -10.41
C ALA A 190 1.77 24.27 -9.99
N ALA A 191 0.80 24.20 -10.92
CA ALA A 191 -0.57 24.64 -10.66
C ALA A 191 -1.40 23.65 -9.84
N LEU A 192 -1.19 22.32 -10.02
CA LEU A 192 -2.04 21.30 -9.38
C LEU A 192 -1.38 20.66 -8.16
N LEU A 193 -0.06 20.62 -8.10
CA LEU A 193 0.68 19.94 -7.04
C LEU A 193 1.46 20.91 -6.15
N GLU A 194 1.44 22.22 -6.43
CA GLU A 194 2.07 23.26 -5.59
C GLU A 194 3.51 22.92 -5.15
N GLY A 195 4.28 22.27 -6.03
CA GLY A 195 5.65 21.84 -5.75
C GLY A 195 5.77 20.47 -5.04
N TYR A 196 4.67 19.76 -4.82
CA TYR A 196 4.66 18.41 -4.25
C TYR A 196 4.63 17.27 -5.32
N GLY A 197 4.98 17.58 -6.57
CA GLY A 197 4.99 16.62 -7.69
C GLY A 197 6.34 16.49 -8.39
#